data_3e3ec47f6a5fad6fed570c3ba201e9f1
#
_entry.id   3e3ec47f6a5fad6fed570c3ba201e9f1
#
_cell.length_a   1.000
_cell.length_b   1.000
_cell.length_c   1.000
_cell.angle_alpha   90.00
_cell.angle_beta   90.00
_cell.angle_gamma   90.00
#
_symmetry.space_group_name_H-M   'P 1'
#
loop_
_entity.id
_entity.type
_entity.pdbx_description
1 polymer ?
#
loop_
_entity_poly.entity_id
_entity_poly.type
_entity_poly.pdbx_seq_one_letter_code
_entity_poly.pdbx_strand_id
1 'polypeptide(L)'
;MDKAWKQRERQVAKYFGGQRTPLSGGNGKISRADVIHDTLFVECKLRKKHTAITLWDETNEMAKKEKKTPVIALCEKGRPGFWVMVHSDDLDKI
;
A
#
# COMPACT_ATOMS: atom_id res chain seq x y z
N MET A 1 11.47 11.99 -18.99
CA MET A 1 10.33 11.07 -18.85
C MET A 1 10.30 10.45 -17.47
N ASP A 2 9.18 10.54 -16.82
CA ASP A 2 9.02 9.92 -15.49
C ASP A 2 8.93 8.41 -15.60
N LYS A 3 9.58 7.74 -14.69
CA LYS A 3 9.45 6.30 -14.59
C LYS A 3 8.16 5.96 -13.85
N ALA A 4 7.58 4.82 -14.19
CA ALA A 4 6.30 4.39 -13.62
C ALA A 4 6.31 4.37 -12.08
N TRP A 5 7.43 3.94 -11.47
CA TRP A 5 7.52 3.88 -10.02
C TRP A 5 7.48 5.26 -9.36
N LYS A 6 8.02 6.30 -10.03
CA LYS A 6 7.96 7.66 -9.51
C LYS A 6 6.51 8.17 -9.48
N GLN A 7 5.77 7.89 -10.53
CA GLN A 7 4.36 8.29 -10.59
C GLN A 7 3.53 7.58 -9.51
N ARG A 8 3.82 6.31 -9.28
CA ARG A 8 3.15 5.55 -8.22
C ARG A 8 3.47 6.11 -6.85
N GLU A 9 4.72 6.47 -6.61
CA GLU A 9 5.10 7.08 -5.34
C GLU A 9 4.37 8.41 -5.11
N ARG A 10 4.23 9.23 -6.15
CA ARG A 10 3.47 10.48 -6.06
C ARG A 10 2.00 10.23 -5.75
N GLN A 11 1.42 9.23 -6.40
CA GLN A 11 0.03 8.86 -6.18
C GLN A 11 -0.20 8.41 -4.73
N VAL A 12 0.69 7.58 -4.22
CA VAL A 12 0.62 7.09 -2.84
C VAL A 12 0.83 8.23 -1.85
N ALA A 13 1.81 9.10 -2.13
CA ALA A 13 2.06 10.26 -1.28
C ALA A 13 0.83 11.15 -1.17
N LYS A 14 0.19 11.43 -2.30
CA LYS A 14 -1.02 12.25 -2.32
C LYS A 14 -2.14 11.58 -1.52
N TYR A 15 -2.28 10.28 -1.66
CA TYR A 15 -3.31 9.52 -0.95
C TYR A 15 -3.18 9.68 0.57
N PHE A 16 -1.94 9.65 1.09
CA PHE A 16 -1.69 9.75 2.53
C PHE A 16 -1.47 11.19 3.01
N GLY A 17 -1.58 12.18 2.12
CA GLY A 17 -1.40 13.57 2.50
C GLY A 17 0.05 13.95 2.77
N GLY A 18 0.99 13.20 2.20
CA GLY A 18 2.41 13.49 2.33
C GLY A 18 3.01 13.94 1.01
N GLN A 19 4.33 13.87 0.93
CA GLN A 19 5.07 14.21 -0.28
C GLN A 19 6.03 13.08 -0.61
N ARG A 20 6.26 12.87 -1.91
CA ARG A 20 7.24 11.90 -2.36
C ARG A 20 8.62 12.32 -1.85
N THR A 21 9.34 11.36 -1.26
CA THR A 21 10.69 11.63 -0.76
C THR A 21 11.64 11.89 -1.93
N PRO A 22 12.39 13.00 -1.90
CA PRO A 22 13.36 13.27 -2.97
C PRO A 22 14.45 12.21 -3.00
N LEU A 23 14.88 11.85 -4.21
CA LEU A 23 15.96 10.87 -4.40
C LEU A 23 17.35 11.50 -4.39
N SER A 24 17.48 12.74 -4.04
CA SER A 24 18.73 13.45 -4.15
C SER A 24 19.81 12.83 -3.26
N GLY A 25 20.84 12.31 -3.91
CA GLY A 25 22.05 11.90 -3.21
C GLY A 25 21.91 10.75 -2.22
N GLY A 26 20.79 10.03 -2.24
CA GLY A 26 20.60 8.91 -1.34
C GLY A 26 20.78 9.26 0.12
N ASN A 27 20.68 10.53 0.46
CA ASN A 27 20.83 10.92 1.84
C ASN A 27 19.55 10.59 2.60
N GLY A 28 19.69 9.92 3.71
CA GLY A 28 18.56 9.58 4.58
C GLY A 28 18.21 10.68 5.56
N LYS A 29 18.56 11.92 5.27
CA LYS A 29 18.37 13.02 6.22
C LYS A 29 16.90 13.30 6.51
N ILE A 30 16.03 13.17 5.49
CA ILE A 30 14.62 13.42 5.67
C ILE A 30 13.94 12.15 6.13
N SER A 31 14.04 11.09 5.31
CA SER A 31 13.41 9.80 5.62
C SER A 31 13.92 8.75 4.63
N ARG A 32 13.91 7.49 5.06
CA ARG A 32 14.16 6.36 4.18
C ARG A 32 12.86 5.83 3.58
N ALA A 33 11.72 6.33 4.04
CA ALA A 33 10.43 5.99 3.47
C ALA A 33 10.27 6.62 2.10
N ASP A 34 9.39 6.08 1.27
CA ASP A 34 9.11 6.64 -0.05
C ASP A 34 8.26 7.89 0.01
N VAL A 35 7.62 8.13 1.12
CA VAL A 35 6.75 9.29 1.33
C VAL A 35 7.14 10.00 2.62
N ILE A 36 7.25 11.32 2.55
CA ILE A 36 7.46 12.14 3.74
C ILE A 36 6.09 12.34 4.40
N HIS A 37 5.96 11.89 5.62
CA HIS A 37 4.71 11.98 6.37
C HIS A 37 5.01 12.12 7.85
N ASP A 38 4.18 12.89 8.57
CA ASP A 38 4.44 13.19 9.98
C ASP A 38 4.43 11.96 10.88
N THR A 39 3.55 11.00 10.59
CA THR A 39 3.32 9.87 11.49
C THR A 39 3.44 8.50 10.82
N LEU A 40 3.40 8.43 9.50
CA LEU A 40 3.42 7.17 8.79
C LEU A 40 4.74 6.94 8.07
N PHE A 41 5.25 5.74 8.16
CA PHE A 41 6.37 5.28 7.36
C PHE A 41 5.80 4.54 6.15
N VAL A 42 5.78 5.17 4.99
CA VAL A 42 5.12 4.63 3.81
C VAL A 42 6.15 4.10 2.83
N GLU A 43 6.03 2.84 2.52
CA GLU A 43 6.90 2.15 1.56
C GLU A 43 6.07 1.75 0.35
N CYS A 44 6.54 2.09 -0.85
CA CYS A 44 5.88 1.74 -2.11
C CYS A 44 6.65 0.62 -2.79
N LYS A 45 5.96 -0.39 -3.24
CA LYS A 45 6.56 -1.51 -3.98
C LYS A 45 5.78 -1.71 -5.27
N LEU A 46 6.36 -1.25 -6.36
CA LEU A 46 5.80 -1.48 -7.69
C LEU A 46 6.47 -2.71 -8.29
N ARG A 47 5.68 -3.73 -8.53
CA ARG A 47 6.13 -4.97 -9.14
C ARG A 47 5.12 -5.39 -10.19
N LYS A 48 5.57 -6.21 -11.11
CA LYS A 48 4.68 -6.74 -12.15
C LYS A 48 3.51 -7.51 -11.53
N LYS A 49 3.78 -8.21 -10.44
CA LYS A 49 2.76 -9.02 -9.75
C LYS A 49 3.09 -9.14 -8.27
N HIS A 50 2.06 -9.06 -7.44
CA HIS A 50 2.17 -9.32 -6.01
C HIS A 50 1.26 -10.48 -5.64
N THR A 51 1.80 -11.46 -4.94
CA THR A 51 1.01 -12.63 -4.49
C THR A 51 -0.17 -12.21 -3.61
N ALA A 52 0.05 -11.23 -2.73
CA ALA A 52 -1.02 -10.73 -1.86
C ALA A 52 -2.17 -10.12 -2.67
N ILE A 53 -1.86 -9.43 -3.75
CA ILE A 53 -2.89 -8.84 -4.62
C ILE A 53 -3.65 -9.92 -5.37
N THR A 54 -2.98 -10.99 -5.76
CA THR A 54 -3.65 -12.13 -6.39
C THR A 54 -4.70 -12.73 -5.43
N LEU A 55 -4.33 -12.87 -4.16
CA LEU A 55 -5.26 -13.34 -3.14
C LEU A 55 -6.43 -12.37 -2.97
N TRP A 56 -6.14 -11.07 -3.01
CA TRP A 56 -7.20 -10.06 -2.92
C TRP A 56 -8.17 -10.17 -4.09
N ASP A 57 -7.67 -10.41 -5.32
CA ASP A 57 -8.53 -10.56 -6.49
C ASP A 57 -9.53 -11.70 -6.30
N GLU A 58 -9.07 -12.83 -5.77
CA GLU A 58 -9.93 -13.97 -5.51
C GLU A 58 -10.99 -13.65 -4.46
N THR A 59 -10.58 -12.99 -3.39
CA THR A 59 -11.49 -12.59 -2.31
C THR A 59 -12.50 -11.57 -2.80
N ASN A 60 -12.06 -10.64 -3.65
CA ASN A 60 -12.94 -9.62 -4.22
C ASN A 60 -14.06 -10.24 -5.07
N GLU A 61 -13.75 -11.28 -5.84
CA GLU A 61 -14.76 -11.96 -6.64
C GLU A 61 -15.85 -12.56 -5.77
N MET A 62 -15.47 -13.15 -4.65
CA MET A 62 -16.43 -13.70 -3.71
C MET A 62 -17.22 -12.59 -2.99
N ALA A 63 -16.54 -11.52 -2.60
CA ALA A 63 -17.17 -10.41 -1.91
C ALA A 63 -18.22 -9.73 -2.78
N LYS A 64 -17.95 -9.59 -4.09
CA LYS A 64 -18.91 -9.00 -5.03
C LYS A 64 -20.20 -9.78 -5.08
N LYS A 65 -20.11 -11.11 -5.05
CA LYS A 65 -21.29 -11.97 -5.07
C LYS A 65 -22.17 -11.77 -3.85
N GLU A 66 -21.56 -11.40 -2.72
CA GLU A 66 -22.29 -11.14 -1.49
C GLU A 66 -22.54 -9.64 -1.27
N LYS A 67 -22.12 -8.79 -2.20
CA LYS A 67 -22.27 -7.32 -2.12
C LYS A 67 -21.61 -6.76 -0.84
N LYS A 68 -20.41 -7.25 -0.56
CA LYS A 68 -19.63 -6.83 0.61
C LYS A 68 -18.25 -6.31 0.20
N THR A 69 -17.63 -5.55 1.09
CA THR A 69 -16.29 -5.01 0.89
C THR A 69 -15.26 -6.07 1.26
N PRO A 70 -14.31 -6.38 0.36
CA PRO A 70 -13.28 -7.37 0.66
C PRO A 70 -12.25 -6.84 1.64
N VAL A 71 -11.94 -7.65 2.63
CA VAL A 71 -10.89 -7.39 3.60
C VAL A 71 -10.17 -8.72 3.82
N ILE A 72 -8.85 -8.69 3.81
CA ILE A 72 -8.07 -9.89 4.05
C ILE A 72 -7.26 -9.70 5.34
N ALA A 73 -7.40 -10.64 6.24
CA ALA A 73 -6.57 -10.71 7.43
C ALA A 73 -5.46 -11.73 7.16
N LEU A 74 -4.22 -11.27 7.16
CA LEU A 74 -3.06 -12.12 6.94
C LEU A 74 -2.49 -12.52 8.28
N CYS A 75 -2.58 -13.79 8.60
CA CYS A 75 -2.11 -14.35 9.86
C CYS A 75 -0.89 -15.23 9.58
N GLU A 76 0.10 -15.16 10.45
CA GLU A 76 1.29 -15.98 10.30
C GLU A 76 1.42 -16.87 11.54
N LYS A 77 1.68 -18.15 11.30
CA LYS A 77 1.80 -19.12 12.38
C LYS A 77 2.89 -18.70 13.37
N GLY A 78 2.56 -18.70 14.65
CA GLY A 78 3.51 -18.36 15.69
C GLY A 78 3.69 -16.87 15.92
N ARG A 79 2.99 -16.02 15.19
CA ARG A 79 3.06 -14.57 15.39
C ARG A 79 1.71 -14.03 15.86
N PRO A 80 1.68 -13.34 17.01
CA PRO A 80 0.43 -12.75 17.49
C PRO A 80 -0.03 -11.60 16.59
N GLY A 81 -1.34 -11.38 16.58
CA GLY A 81 -1.92 -10.34 15.75
C GLY A 81 -2.05 -10.79 14.30
N PHE A 82 -2.36 -9.86 13.43
CA PHE A 82 -2.51 -10.13 12.00
C PHE A 82 -2.38 -8.82 11.23
N TRP A 83 -2.13 -8.95 9.93
CA TRP A 83 -2.06 -7.81 9.04
C TRP A 83 -3.39 -7.70 8.29
N VAL A 84 -3.87 -6.49 8.13
CA VAL A 84 -5.13 -6.23 7.43
C VAL A 84 -4.80 -5.66 6.06
N MET A 85 -5.35 -6.26 5.02
CA MET A 85 -5.19 -5.75 3.66
C MET A 85 -6.54 -5.36 3.09
N VAL A 86 -6.61 -4.16 2.56
CA VAL A 86 -7.81 -3.61 1.96
C VAL A 86 -7.39 -2.74 0.78
N HIS A 87 -8.23 -2.65 -0.25
CA HIS A 87 -7.94 -1.75 -1.35
C HIS A 87 -8.07 -0.29 -0.89
N SER A 88 -7.21 0.57 -1.43
CA SER A 88 -7.19 1.98 -1.05
C SER A 88 -8.54 2.69 -1.21
N ASP A 89 -9.32 2.28 -2.21
CA ASP A 89 -10.64 2.88 -2.46
C ASP A 89 -11.66 2.53 -1.37
N ASP A 90 -11.38 1.49 -0.59
CA ASP A 90 -12.33 0.98 0.41
C ASP A 90 -11.91 1.27 1.84
N LEU A 91 -10.77 1.94 2.03
CA LEU A 91 -10.24 2.16 3.38
C LEU A 91 -11.21 2.89 4.29
N ASP A 92 -11.97 3.82 3.74
CA ASP A 92 -12.95 4.61 4.49
C ASP A 92 -14.21 3.81 4.85
N LYS A 93 -14.34 2.60 4.35
CA LYS A 93 -15.50 1.74 4.63
C LYS A 93 -15.29 0.81 5.83
N ILE A 94 -14.13 0.93 6.46
CA ILE A 94 -13.75 0.03 7.55
C ILE A 94 -13.76 0.72 8.89
#